data_e8f078e57fca20eab780aa6aa13b7426
#
_entry.id   e8f078e57fca20eab780aa6aa13b7426
#
_cell.length_a   1.000
_cell.length_b   1.000
_cell.length_c   1.000
_cell.angle_alpha   90.00
_cell.angle_beta   90.00
_cell.angle_gamma   90.00
#
_symmetry.space_group_name_H-M   'P 1'
#
loop_
_entity.id
_entity.type
_entity.pdbx_description
1 polymer ?
#
loop_
_entity_poly.entity_id
_entity_poly.type
_entity_poly.pdbx_seq_one_letter_code
_entity_poly.pdbx_strand_id
1 'polypeptide(L)'
;VRRDAVDADIARWYEVFPRLAERRSQRAGSLSGGEQQMLAIARALMSKPKLLLCDEPSLGLAPLITQELFEVLKKLNADEGLSILLVEQNANLALKVAHRVYLLETGNVVASGTAAEISSDDSIRKAYLGA
;
A
#
# COMPACT_ATOMS: atom_id res chain seq x y z
N VAL A 1 18.51 -19.81 7.81
CA VAL A 1 17.22 -19.39 8.40
C VAL A 1 16.53 -20.61 8.94
N ARG A 2 16.12 -20.63 10.22
CA ARG A 2 15.43 -21.78 10.84
C ARG A 2 14.02 -21.86 10.24
N ARG A 3 13.59 -23.06 9.87
CA ARG A 3 12.29 -23.34 9.25
C ARG A 3 11.13 -22.86 10.13
N ASP A 4 11.23 -23.10 11.44
CA ASP A 4 10.23 -22.67 12.44
C ASP A 4 9.99 -21.15 12.45
N ALA A 5 11.03 -20.34 12.20
CA ALA A 5 10.91 -18.89 12.13
C ALA A 5 10.20 -18.44 10.85
N VAL A 6 10.42 -19.13 9.74
CA VAL A 6 9.72 -18.87 8.47
C VAL A 6 8.24 -19.23 8.59
N ASP A 7 7.92 -20.36 9.21
CA ASP A 7 6.53 -20.78 9.39
C ASP A 7 5.75 -19.81 10.28
N ALA A 8 6.39 -19.27 11.33
CA ALA A 8 5.81 -18.24 12.19
C ALA A 8 5.55 -16.92 11.42
N ASP A 9 6.50 -16.50 10.60
CA ASP A 9 6.33 -15.30 9.75
C ASP A 9 5.21 -15.51 8.72
N ILE A 10 5.10 -16.67 8.10
CA ILE A 10 4.00 -16.99 7.18
C ILE A 10 2.65 -16.95 7.90
N ALA A 11 2.56 -17.56 9.09
CA ALA A 11 1.33 -17.53 9.89
C ALA A 11 0.88 -16.11 10.20
N ARG A 12 1.83 -15.25 10.59
CA ARG A 12 1.58 -13.83 10.84
C ARG A 12 1.00 -13.11 9.61
N TRP A 13 1.55 -13.32 8.42
CA TRP A 13 1.05 -12.67 7.21
C TRP A 13 -0.31 -13.21 6.77
N TYR A 14 -0.67 -14.43 7.12
CA TYR A 14 -2.03 -14.93 6.96
C TYR A 14 -3.03 -14.25 7.90
N GLU A 15 -2.61 -13.82 9.09
CA GLU A 15 -3.45 -13.00 9.98
C GLU A 15 -3.66 -11.59 9.42
N VAL A 16 -2.61 -10.99 8.86
CA VAL A 16 -2.67 -9.65 8.23
C VAL A 16 -3.47 -9.66 6.92
N PHE A 17 -3.38 -10.75 6.16
CA PHE A 17 -4.07 -10.94 4.89
C PHE A 17 -4.95 -12.20 4.91
N PRO A 18 -6.12 -12.18 5.57
CA PRO A 18 -6.98 -13.36 5.73
C PRO A 18 -7.39 -14.01 4.40
N ARG A 19 -7.56 -13.22 3.33
CA ARG A 19 -7.85 -13.74 1.99
C ARG A 19 -6.77 -14.68 1.47
N LEU A 20 -5.51 -14.43 1.79
CA LEU A 20 -4.40 -15.33 1.42
C LEU A 20 -4.46 -16.63 2.23
N ALA A 21 -4.86 -16.58 3.49
CA ALA A 21 -5.05 -17.77 4.31
C ALA A 21 -6.14 -18.70 3.74
N GLU A 22 -7.26 -18.13 3.31
CA GLU A 22 -8.37 -18.87 2.68
C GLU A 22 -7.95 -19.51 1.36
N ARG A 23 -7.00 -18.94 0.65
CA ARG A 23 -6.50 -19.37 -0.67
C ARG A 23 -5.16 -20.07 -0.65
N ARG A 24 -4.66 -20.45 0.54
CA ARG A 24 -3.30 -20.99 0.72
C ARG A 24 -2.94 -22.20 -0.13
N SER A 25 -3.93 -23.01 -0.52
CA SER A 25 -3.74 -24.20 -1.37
C SER A 25 -3.94 -23.91 -2.86
N GLN A 26 -4.34 -22.69 -3.22
CA GLN A 26 -4.59 -22.26 -4.58
C GLN A 26 -3.29 -21.82 -5.26
N ARG A 27 -3.15 -22.07 -6.56
CA ARG A 27 -1.99 -21.60 -7.32
C ARG A 27 -2.01 -20.07 -7.38
N ALA A 28 -0.87 -19.42 -7.15
CA ALA A 28 -0.75 -17.96 -7.14
C ALA A 28 -1.25 -17.31 -8.45
N GLY A 29 -1.00 -17.92 -9.60
CA GLY A 29 -1.47 -17.43 -10.89
C GLY A 29 -2.99 -17.50 -11.12
N SER A 30 -3.74 -18.22 -10.27
CA SER A 30 -5.20 -18.30 -10.32
C SER A 30 -5.89 -17.40 -9.28
N LEU A 31 -5.13 -16.66 -8.48
CA LEU A 31 -5.65 -15.67 -7.56
C LEU A 31 -6.24 -14.46 -8.32
N SER A 32 -7.20 -13.77 -7.72
CA SER A 32 -7.67 -12.48 -8.24
C SER A 32 -6.55 -11.43 -8.23
N GLY A 33 -6.69 -10.37 -9.03
CA GLY A 33 -5.70 -9.28 -9.08
C GLY A 33 -5.40 -8.71 -7.69
N GLY A 34 -6.43 -8.49 -6.86
CA GLY A 34 -6.27 -8.02 -5.48
C GLY A 34 -5.53 -9.00 -4.58
N GLU A 35 -5.86 -10.29 -4.67
CA GLU A 35 -5.15 -11.34 -3.92
C GLU A 35 -3.69 -11.48 -4.37
N GLN A 36 -3.41 -11.35 -5.67
CA GLN A 36 -2.04 -11.33 -6.19
C GLN A 36 -1.25 -10.13 -5.66
N GLN A 37 -1.87 -8.96 -5.58
CA GLN A 37 -1.25 -7.76 -5.02
C GLN A 37 -0.95 -7.93 -3.52
N MET A 38 -1.90 -8.46 -2.75
CA MET A 38 -1.69 -8.79 -1.34
C MET A 38 -0.56 -9.81 -1.16
N LEU A 39 -0.48 -10.82 -2.02
CA LEU A 39 0.59 -11.80 -2.01
C LEU A 39 1.95 -11.18 -2.32
N ALA A 40 2.03 -10.27 -3.28
CA ALA A 40 3.27 -9.56 -3.62
C ALA A 40 3.79 -8.74 -2.43
N ILE A 41 2.89 -8.02 -1.74
CA ILE A 41 3.23 -7.26 -0.54
C ILE A 41 3.65 -8.18 0.60
N ALA A 42 2.89 -9.25 0.87
CA ALA A 42 3.24 -10.23 1.91
C ALA A 42 4.63 -10.85 1.67
N ARG A 43 4.96 -11.19 0.43
CA ARG A 43 6.30 -11.67 0.05
C ARG A 43 7.40 -10.64 0.33
N ALA A 44 7.18 -9.38 0.00
CA ALA A 44 8.13 -8.31 0.30
C ALA A 44 8.35 -8.18 1.81
N LEU A 45 7.27 -8.26 2.60
CA LEU A 45 7.30 -8.16 4.06
C LEU A 45 7.99 -9.34 4.75
N MET A 46 8.09 -10.51 4.10
CA MET A 46 8.86 -11.65 4.61
C MET A 46 10.35 -11.32 4.81
N SER A 47 10.90 -10.36 4.08
CA SER A 47 12.28 -9.89 4.27
C SER A 47 12.47 -8.96 5.47
N LYS A 48 11.40 -8.62 6.19
CA LYS A 48 11.38 -7.69 7.34
C LYS A 48 12.02 -6.33 6.99
N PRO A 49 11.55 -5.68 5.92
CA PRO A 49 12.13 -4.42 5.45
C PRO A 49 11.86 -3.28 6.45
N LYS A 50 12.73 -2.28 6.46
CA LYS A 50 12.48 -1.01 7.14
C LYS A 50 11.76 0.00 6.23
N LEU A 51 11.86 -0.19 4.93
CA LEU A 51 11.21 0.62 3.90
C LEU A 51 10.57 -0.30 2.87
N LEU A 52 9.28 -0.11 2.61
CA LEU A 52 8.52 -0.75 1.55
C LEU A 52 8.26 0.25 0.43
N LEU A 53 8.58 -0.14 -0.80
CA LEU A 53 8.31 0.64 -2.01
C LEU A 53 7.08 0.07 -2.70
N CYS A 54 6.02 0.88 -2.83
CA CYS A 54 4.77 0.51 -3.47
C CYS A 54 4.53 1.40 -4.69
N ASP A 55 4.58 0.82 -5.87
CA ASP A 55 4.32 1.52 -7.12
C ASP A 55 2.93 1.15 -7.65
N GLU A 56 2.01 2.12 -7.57
CA GLU A 56 0.60 2.01 -7.97
C GLU A 56 -0.11 0.73 -7.46
N PRO A 57 -0.07 0.44 -6.14
CA PRO A 57 -0.59 -0.83 -5.62
C PRO A 57 -2.11 -0.99 -5.79
N SER A 58 -2.85 0.09 -6.06
CA SER A 58 -4.29 0.07 -6.31
C SER A 58 -4.68 -0.18 -7.77
N LEU A 59 -3.72 -0.19 -8.69
CA LEU A 59 -3.99 -0.26 -10.12
C LEU A 59 -4.74 -1.55 -10.49
N GLY A 60 -5.90 -1.38 -11.14
CA GLY A 60 -6.73 -2.50 -11.58
C GLY A 60 -7.50 -3.23 -10.48
N LEU A 61 -7.49 -2.73 -9.25
CA LEU A 61 -8.22 -3.31 -8.12
C LEU A 61 -9.63 -2.73 -7.97
N ALA A 62 -10.57 -3.58 -7.52
CA ALA A 62 -11.89 -3.11 -7.11
C ALA A 62 -11.78 -2.16 -5.90
N PRO A 63 -12.68 -1.16 -5.77
CA PRO A 63 -12.59 -0.16 -4.72
C PRO A 63 -12.54 -0.74 -3.29
N LEU A 64 -13.30 -1.79 -3.01
CA LEU A 64 -13.28 -2.44 -1.69
C LEU A 64 -11.93 -3.08 -1.38
N ILE A 65 -11.34 -3.76 -2.36
CA ILE A 65 -10.01 -4.40 -2.21
C ILE A 65 -8.92 -3.35 -2.03
N THR A 66 -9.03 -2.24 -2.76
CA THR A 66 -8.14 -1.10 -2.60
C THR A 66 -8.20 -0.53 -1.17
N GLN A 67 -9.39 -0.34 -0.62
CA GLN A 67 -9.55 0.12 0.77
C GLN A 67 -8.93 -0.85 1.77
N GLU A 68 -9.20 -2.15 1.65
CA GLU A 68 -8.61 -3.18 2.51
C GLU A 68 -7.07 -3.13 2.47
N LEU A 69 -6.50 -3.04 1.27
CA LEU A 69 -5.05 -2.96 1.08
C LEU A 69 -4.45 -1.72 1.77
N PHE A 70 -5.05 -0.55 1.58
CA PHE A 70 -4.55 0.70 2.16
C PHE A 70 -4.70 0.74 3.68
N GLU A 71 -5.76 0.15 4.25
CA GLU A 71 -5.90 -0.01 5.70
C GLU A 71 -4.78 -0.90 6.27
N VAL A 72 -4.40 -1.98 5.58
CA VAL A 72 -3.28 -2.82 5.98
C VAL A 72 -1.96 -2.03 5.94
N LEU A 73 -1.68 -1.29 4.86
CA LEU A 73 -0.46 -0.48 4.74
C LEU A 73 -0.38 0.59 5.85
N LYS A 74 -1.50 1.26 6.12
CA LYS A 74 -1.60 2.25 7.20
C LYS A 74 -1.32 1.63 8.57
N LYS A 75 -1.89 0.46 8.84
CA LYS A 75 -1.68 -0.27 10.08
C LYS A 75 -0.23 -0.72 10.26
N LEU A 76 0.39 -1.26 9.22
CA LEU A 76 1.81 -1.65 9.25
C LEU A 76 2.74 -0.46 9.53
N ASN A 77 2.43 0.71 8.97
CA ASN A 77 3.16 1.93 9.28
C ASN A 77 2.98 2.36 10.73
N ALA A 78 1.72 2.43 11.22
CA ALA A 78 1.40 2.92 12.55
C ALA A 78 1.86 1.98 13.67
N ASP A 79 1.64 0.68 13.53
CA ASP A 79 1.85 -0.30 14.59
C ASP A 79 3.28 -0.87 14.58
N GLU A 80 3.91 -0.97 13.42
CA GLU A 80 5.20 -1.63 13.25
C GLU A 80 6.34 -0.68 12.85
N GLY A 81 6.03 0.60 12.63
CA GLY A 81 7.03 1.60 12.22
C GLY A 81 7.61 1.35 10.83
N LEU A 82 6.92 0.58 9.98
CA LEU A 82 7.33 0.36 8.60
C LEU A 82 7.23 1.67 7.82
N SER A 83 8.34 2.15 7.28
CA SER A 83 8.32 3.27 6.34
C SER A 83 7.80 2.80 4.99
N ILE A 84 6.91 3.59 4.36
CA ILE A 84 6.33 3.25 3.06
C ILE A 84 6.52 4.43 2.12
N LEU A 85 7.16 4.19 0.97
CA LEU A 85 7.15 5.10 -0.17
C LEU A 85 6.08 4.61 -1.15
N LEU A 86 5.01 5.38 -1.26
CA LEU A 86 3.85 5.06 -2.06
C LEU A 86 3.80 5.95 -3.30
N VAL A 87 3.76 5.35 -4.48
CA VAL A 87 3.44 6.03 -5.73
C VAL A 87 2.01 5.69 -6.09
N GLU A 88 1.15 6.71 -6.20
CA GLU A 88 -0.27 6.56 -6.53
C GLU A 88 -0.75 7.64 -7.48
N GLN A 89 -1.50 7.24 -8.50
CA GLN A 89 -2.18 8.15 -9.39
C GLN A 89 -3.45 8.72 -8.76
N ASN A 90 -4.13 7.95 -7.91
CA ASN A 90 -5.29 8.40 -7.17
C ASN A 90 -4.87 9.25 -5.96
N ALA A 91 -4.80 10.57 -6.18
CA ALA A 91 -4.36 11.52 -5.16
C ALA A 91 -5.24 11.50 -3.91
N ASN A 92 -6.57 11.36 -4.05
CA ASN A 92 -7.48 11.28 -2.90
C ASN A 92 -7.20 10.06 -2.02
N LEU A 93 -6.84 8.94 -2.62
CA LEU A 93 -6.49 7.72 -1.91
C LEU A 93 -5.14 7.89 -1.18
N ALA A 94 -4.13 8.40 -1.88
CA ALA A 94 -2.80 8.64 -1.31
C ALA A 94 -2.86 9.60 -0.11
N LEU A 95 -3.60 10.69 -0.22
CA LEU A 95 -3.75 11.70 0.84
C LEU A 95 -4.39 11.16 2.13
N LYS A 96 -5.22 10.11 2.04
CA LYS A 96 -5.84 9.50 3.24
C LYS A 96 -4.85 8.73 4.11
N VAL A 97 -3.72 8.31 3.54
CA VAL A 97 -2.75 7.44 4.23
C VAL A 97 -1.38 8.09 4.38
N ALA A 98 -1.05 9.07 3.54
CA ALA A 98 0.26 9.72 3.55
C ALA A 98 0.41 10.73 4.69
N HIS A 99 1.62 10.81 5.26
CA HIS A 99 2.02 11.88 6.17
C HIS A 99 2.62 13.05 5.38
N ARG A 100 3.44 12.74 4.38
CA ARG A 100 4.10 13.70 3.50
C ARG A 100 3.87 13.34 2.04
N VAL A 101 3.69 14.34 1.21
CA VAL A 101 3.35 14.21 -0.21
C VAL A 101 4.32 14.99 -1.07
N TYR A 102 4.69 14.40 -2.19
CA TYR A 102 5.40 15.03 -3.30
C TYR A 102 4.53 14.87 -4.54
N LEU A 103 4.12 15.99 -5.12
CA LEU A 103 3.32 16.00 -6.34
C LEU A 103 4.27 16.08 -7.54
N LEU A 104 4.22 15.06 -8.41
CA LEU A 104 5.03 14.98 -9.62
C LEU A 104 4.18 15.29 -10.84
N GLU A 105 4.72 16.14 -11.71
CA GLU A 105 4.16 16.45 -13.01
C GLU A 105 5.29 16.45 -14.05
N THR A 106 5.14 15.63 -15.09
CA THR A 106 6.12 15.52 -16.19
C THR A 106 7.57 15.35 -15.68
N GLY A 107 7.76 14.47 -14.68
CA GLY A 107 9.06 14.17 -14.11
C GLY A 107 9.63 15.19 -13.12
N ASN A 108 8.88 16.25 -12.80
CA ASN A 108 9.30 17.29 -11.86
C ASN A 108 8.41 17.30 -10.61
N VAL A 109 9.01 17.57 -9.45
CA VAL A 109 8.24 17.84 -8.22
C VAL A 109 7.71 19.25 -8.30
N VAL A 110 6.40 19.41 -8.42
CA VAL A 110 5.73 20.72 -8.55
C VAL A 110 5.18 21.23 -7.22
N ALA A 111 4.96 20.35 -6.26
CA ALA A 111 4.56 20.71 -4.89
C ALA A 111 5.01 19.63 -3.89
N SER A 112 5.25 20.02 -2.65
CA SER A 112 5.51 19.09 -1.55
C SER A 112 5.05 19.69 -0.22
N GLY A 113 4.65 18.82 0.71
CA GLY A 113 4.20 19.24 2.03
C GLY A 113 3.60 18.07 2.81
N THR A 114 3.01 18.37 3.95
CA THR A 114 2.18 17.41 4.67
C THR A 114 0.90 17.11 3.89
N ALA A 115 0.28 15.97 4.15
CA ALA A 115 -1.01 15.64 3.51
C ALA A 115 -2.08 16.71 3.80
N ALA A 116 -2.07 17.31 4.99
CA ALA A 116 -2.99 18.38 5.36
C ALA A 116 -2.76 19.66 4.54
N GLU A 117 -1.50 20.10 4.37
CA GLU A 117 -1.13 21.26 3.56
C GLU A 117 -1.54 21.06 2.10
N ILE A 118 -1.21 19.91 1.52
CA ILE A 118 -1.58 19.60 0.13
C ILE A 118 -3.10 19.52 -0.06
N SER A 119 -3.83 18.92 0.89
CA SER A 119 -5.29 18.80 0.84
C SER A 119 -6.01 20.15 0.99
N SER A 120 -5.41 21.11 1.66
CA SER A 120 -5.99 22.45 1.88
C SER A 120 -5.65 23.45 0.79
N ASP A 121 -4.73 23.14 -0.11
CA ASP A 121 -4.35 24.04 -1.22
C ASP A 121 -5.41 24.03 -2.32
N ASP A 122 -6.08 25.16 -2.53
CA ASP A 122 -7.17 25.29 -3.50
C ASP A 122 -6.72 25.07 -4.94
N SER A 123 -5.50 25.43 -5.30
CA SER A 123 -4.96 25.22 -6.65
C SER A 123 -4.71 23.75 -6.92
N ILE A 124 -4.16 23.04 -5.95
CA ILE A 124 -3.92 21.58 -6.03
C ILE A 124 -5.25 20.84 -6.05
N ARG A 125 -6.21 21.23 -5.21
CA ARG A 125 -7.55 20.63 -5.18
C ARG A 125 -8.24 20.71 -6.54
N LYS A 126 -8.24 21.87 -7.16
CA LYS A 126 -8.85 22.09 -8.49
C LYS A 126 -8.14 21.31 -9.60
N ALA A 127 -6.82 21.25 -9.56
CA ALA A 127 -6.02 20.62 -10.61
C ALA A 127 -6.00 19.07 -10.51
N TYR A 128 -5.97 18.51 -9.30
CA TYR A 128 -5.63 17.10 -9.09
C TYR A 128 -6.63 16.30 -8.23
N LEU A 129 -7.47 16.96 -7.43
CA LEU A 129 -8.37 16.27 -6.48
C LEU A 129 -9.84 16.27 -6.93
N GLY A 130 -10.17 16.92 -8.03
CA GLY A 130 -11.52 16.94 -8.57
C GLY A 130 -12.50 17.68 -7.66
N ALA A 131 -12.15 18.86 -7.23
CA ALA A 131 -12.99 19.72 -6.39
C ALA A 131 -14.20 20.26 -7.16
#